data_fcf06a21233f4f56216998638e7e224b
#
_entry.id   fcf06a21233f4f56216998638e7e224b
#
_cell.length_a   1.000
_cell.length_b   1.000
_cell.length_c   1.000
_cell.angle_alpha   90.00
_cell.angle_beta   90.00
_cell.angle_gamma   90.00
#
_symmetry.space_group_name_H-M   'P 1'
#
loop_
_entity.id
_entity.type
_entity.pdbx_description
1 polymer ?
#
loop_
_entity_poly.entity_id
_entity_poly.type
_entity_poly.pdbx_seq_one_letter_code
_entity_poly.pdbx_strand_id
1 'polypeptide(L)'
;MMKAALMAGLIALSGPNSQAADVDAAIVFAVDASGSVDAAAADLQREGHAEAIRAPEVIAAIDRGEFGCIAIAYVEWASTGQKRTLMPWTSICGLEDAQGAAALIRREGNKGNSCRRRCGTSISFAIDLGALLLDGYVGHASSRIIDISANGTNNDGLPLGPSRLQAVASGITINAIAVPTFTRGVQPRLVDYFAENVIGGAGSFAVEPVTTNDYVAVLRRKMVIEIGMADPYQDSARQPMAFARAGKVEDQLSLDR
;
A
#
# COMPACT_ATOMS: atom_id res chain seq x y z
N MET A 1 -68.27 13.18 -19.55
CA MET A 1 -67.40 12.39 -18.69
C MET A 1 -66.04 12.21 -19.37
N MET A 2 -65.09 13.11 -19.09
CA MET A 2 -63.74 13.03 -19.64
C MET A 2 -62.81 12.30 -18.66
N LYS A 3 -62.19 11.19 -19.11
CA LYS A 3 -61.16 10.49 -18.37
C LYS A 3 -59.79 11.09 -18.65
N ALA A 4 -59.18 11.71 -17.68
CA ALA A 4 -57.80 12.16 -17.75
C ALA A 4 -56.87 10.96 -17.50
N ALA A 5 -56.00 10.64 -18.46
CA ALA A 5 -54.94 9.64 -18.33
C ALA A 5 -53.70 10.34 -17.73
N LEU A 6 -53.28 9.94 -16.54
CA LEU A 6 -52.02 10.32 -15.93
C LEU A 6 -50.87 9.47 -16.56
N MET A 7 -50.01 10.10 -17.34
CA MET A 7 -48.74 9.51 -17.76
C MET A 7 -47.73 9.73 -16.63
N ALA A 8 -47.36 8.67 -15.93
CA ALA A 8 -46.23 8.65 -14.99
C ALA A 8 -44.94 8.48 -15.77
N GLY A 9 -44.17 9.56 -15.90
CA GLY A 9 -42.82 9.51 -16.48
C GLY A 9 -41.87 8.84 -15.52
N LEU A 10 -41.30 7.68 -15.92
CA LEU A 10 -40.20 7.02 -15.23
C LEU A 10 -38.94 7.85 -15.50
N ILE A 11 -38.47 8.59 -14.51
CA ILE A 11 -37.12 9.21 -14.53
C ILE A 11 -36.15 8.09 -14.15
N ALA A 12 -35.45 7.55 -15.15
CA ALA A 12 -34.30 6.68 -14.91
C ALA A 12 -33.18 7.54 -14.31
N LEU A 13 -32.94 7.40 -13.02
CA LEU A 13 -31.74 7.89 -12.35
C LEU A 13 -30.57 6.99 -12.82
N SER A 14 -29.93 7.39 -13.93
CA SER A 14 -28.60 6.93 -14.26
C SER A 14 -27.64 7.46 -13.21
N GLY A 15 -27.34 6.65 -12.20
CA GLY A 15 -26.22 6.89 -11.32
C GLY A 15 -24.93 6.98 -12.16
N PRO A 16 -23.91 7.75 -11.73
CA PRO A 16 -22.65 7.77 -12.44
C PRO A 16 -22.11 6.33 -12.48
N ASN A 17 -22.00 5.76 -13.68
CA ASN A 17 -21.16 4.59 -13.91
C ASN A 17 -19.75 5.05 -13.57
N SER A 18 -19.27 4.72 -12.38
CA SER A 18 -17.87 4.81 -12.03
C SER A 18 -17.13 3.74 -12.87
N GLN A 19 -16.91 4.02 -14.15
CA GLN A 19 -15.86 3.34 -14.88
C GLN A 19 -14.57 3.72 -14.16
N ALA A 20 -13.90 2.70 -13.61
CA ALA A 20 -12.58 2.93 -13.05
C ALA A 20 -11.69 3.49 -14.17
N ALA A 21 -11.11 4.64 -13.93
CA ALA A 21 -10.25 5.31 -14.91
C ALA A 21 -8.97 4.48 -15.11
N ASP A 22 -8.39 4.58 -16.30
CA ASP A 22 -7.03 4.12 -16.53
C ASP A 22 -6.06 4.97 -15.70
N VAL A 23 -5.05 4.33 -15.10
CA VAL A 23 -4.14 4.98 -14.15
C VAL A 23 -2.70 4.54 -14.38
N ASP A 24 -1.76 5.39 -13.98
CA ASP A 24 -0.33 5.09 -14.05
C ASP A 24 0.07 4.01 -13.04
N ALA A 25 -0.56 4.02 -11.87
CA ALA A 25 -0.35 2.99 -10.85
C ALA A 25 -1.63 2.69 -10.06
N ALA A 26 -1.92 1.40 -9.85
CA ALA A 26 -2.87 0.94 -8.85
C ALA A 26 -2.10 0.44 -7.63
N ILE A 27 -2.27 1.10 -6.47
CA ILE A 27 -1.49 0.87 -5.27
C ILE A 27 -2.41 0.44 -4.13
N VAL A 28 -2.15 -0.73 -3.55
CA VAL A 28 -2.77 -1.14 -2.29
C VAL A 28 -1.84 -0.78 -1.14
N PHE A 29 -2.20 0.23 -0.34
CA PHE A 29 -1.55 0.48 0.94
C PHE A 29 -2.04 -0.53 1.96
N ALA A 30 -1.22 -1.53 2.24
CA ALA A 30 -1.47 -2.57 3.22
C ALA A 30 -0.75 -2.22 4.53
N VAL A 31 -1.49 -1.65 5.49
CA VAL A 31 -0.97 -1.03 6.70
C VAL A 31 -1.21 -1.91 7.92
N ASP A 32 -0.15 -2.23 8.61
CA ASP A 32 -0.16 -3.09 9.81
C ASP A 32 -0.94 -2.43 10.96
N ALA A 33 -1.90 -3.18 11.50
CA ALA A 33 -2.69 -2.86 12.67
C ALA A 33 -2.63 -3.99 13.72
N SER A 34 -1.55 -4.80 13.68
CA SER A 34 -1.31 -5.93 14.59
C SER A 34 -1.10 -5.48 16.04
N GLY A 35 -1.00 -6.45 16.95
CA GLY A 35 -0.91 -6.19 18.38
C GLY A 35 0.35 -5.45 18.84
N SER A 36 1.39 -5.38 18.01
CA SER A 36 2.63 -4.63 18.26
C SER A 36 2.53 -3.15 17.87
N VAL A 37 1.49 -2.76 17.09
CA VAL A 37 1.25 -1.39 16.66
C VAL A 37 0.55 -0.64 17.78
N ASP A 38 1.33 0.08 18.58
CA ASP A 38 0.83 0.98 19.63
C ASP A 38 0.26 2.29 19.03
N ALA A 39 -0.23 3.17 19.89
CA ALA A 39 -0.82 4.43 19.46
C ALA A 39 0.18 5.31 18.69
N ALA A 40 1.44 5.34 19.09
CA ALA A 40 2.48 6.15 18.45
C ALA A 40 2.82 5.61 17.06
N ALA A 41 2.98 4.30 16.91
CA ALA A 41 3.21 3.64 15.62
C ALA A 41 2.00 3.77 14.69
N ALA A 42 0.78 3.65 15.23
CA ALA A 42 -0.46 3.85 14.48
C ALA A 42 -0.59 5.28 13.97
N ASP A 43 -0.32 6.28 14.83
CA ASP A 43 -0.33 7.69 14.47
C ASP A 43 0.73 8.00 13.40
N LEU A 44 1.93 7.43 13.55
CA LEU A 44 3.03 7.59 12.59
C LEU A 44 2.62 7.07 11.20
N GLN A 45 2.03 5.89 11.13
CA GLN A 45 1.53 5.33 9.86
C GLN A 45 0.39 6.18 9.29
N ARG A 46 -0.62 6.49 10.08
CA ARG A 46 -1.80 7.25 9.66
C ARG A 46 -1.44 8.65 9.15
N GLU A 47 -0.71 9.43 9.97
CA GLU A 47 -0.30 10.78 9.58
C GLU A 47 0.72 10.74 8.44
N GLY A 48 1.63 9.75 8.45
CA GLY A 48 2.61 9.57 7.40
C GLY A 48 1.98 9.39 6.02
N HIS A 49 1.03 8.46 5.88
CA HIS A 49 0.32 8.24 4.61
C HIS A 49 -0.50 9.48 4.20
N ALA A 50 -1.21 10.11 5.16
CA ALA A 50 -2.02 11.29 4.89
C ALA A 50 -1.16 12.50 4.45
N GLU A 51 0.03 12.68 5.01
CA GLU A 51 0.94 13.74 4.59
C GLU A 51 1.61 13.41 3.26
N ALA A 52 2.04 12.15 3.07
CA ALA A 52 2.75 11.74 1.87
C ALA A 52 1.88 11.89 0.61
N ILE A 53 0.63 11.41 0.66
CA ILE A 53 -0.24 11.40 -0.53
C ILE A 53 -0.54 12.80 -1.09
N ARG A 54 -0.56 13.84 -0.24
CA ARG A 54 -0.81 15.23 -0.63
C ARG A 54 0.46 16.07 -0.81
N ALA A 55 1.62 15.45 -0.70
CA ALA A 55 2.89 16.18 -0.83
C ALA A 55 3.10 16.68 -2.27
N PRO A 56 3.63 17.90 -2.45
CA PRO A 56 3.79 18.48 -3.79
C PRO A 56 4.59 17.59 -4.75
N GLU A 57 5.61 16.89 -4.27
CA GLU A 57 6.42 15.98 -5.07
C GLU A 57 5.65 14.73 -5.52
N VAL A 58 4.69 14.25 -4.71
CA VAL A 58 3.81 13.13 -5.07
C VAL A 58 2.78 13.58 -6.09
N ILE A 59 2.15 14.75 -5.90
CA ILE A 59 1.24 15.33 -6.89
C ILE A 59 1.96 15.56 -8.22
N ALA A 60 3.17 16.13 -8.17
CA ALA A 60 3.96 16.35 -9.38
C ALA A 60 4.38 15.03 -10.07
N ALA A 61 4.53 13.94 -9.34
CA ALA A 61 4.77 12.62 -9.91
C ALA A 61 3.51 12.11 -10.63
N ILE A 62 2.35 12.24 -10.02
CA ILE A 62 1.06 11.87 -10.62
C ILE A 62 0.82 12.67 -11.90
N ASP A 63 0.96 13.99 -11.86
CA ASP A 63 0.71 14.89 -13.00
C ASP A 63 1.59 14.58 -14.23
N ARG A 64 2.78 13.98 -14.02
CA ARG A 64 3.71 13.62 -15.10
C ARG A 64 3.47 12.24 -15.69
N GLY A 65 2.60 11.45 -15.10
CA GLY A 65 2.22 10.15 -15.63
C GLY A 65 1.49 10.24 -16.97
N GLU A 66 1.36 9.14 -17.66
CA GLU A 66 0.66 9.05 -18.95
C GLU A 66 -0.83 9.37 -18.79
N PHE A 67 -1.45 8.86 -17.70
CA PHE A 67 -2.85 9.10 -17.38
C PHE A 67 -3.04 10.27 -16.43
N GLY A 68 -1.98 10.73 -15.76
CA GLY A 68 -2.05 11.79 -14.77
C GLY A 68 -2.88 11.42 -13.52
N CYS A 69 -3.09 10.14 -13.28
CA CYS A 69 -3.89 9.61 -12.18
C CYS A 69 -3.25 8.35 -11.61
N ILE A 70 -3.43 8.14 -10.32
CA ILE A 70 -3.21 6.84 -9.65
C ILE A 70 -4.51 6.37 -9.00
N ALA A 71 -4.65 5.06 -8.79
CA ALA A 71 -5.71 4.51 -7.96
C ALA A 71 -5.11 3.95 -6.67
N ILE A 72 -5.71 4.26 -5.53
CA ILE A 72 -5.28 3.73 -4.25
C ILE A 72 -6.44 3.02 -3.53
N ALA A 73 -6.11 1.89 -2.88
CA ALA A 73 -6.92 1.28 -1.85
C ALA A 73 -6.13 1.26 -0.55
N TYR A 74 -6.74 1.64 0.57
CA TYR A 74 -6.09 1.63 1.88
C TYR A 74 -6.74 0.58 2.76
N VAL A 75 -5.96 -0.41 3.17
CA VAL A 75 -6.43 -1.52 4.01
C VAL A 75 -5.55 -1.68 5.23
N GLU A 76 -6.17 -1.84 6.37
CA GLU A 76 -5.51 -2.20 7.62
C GLU A 76 -5.68 -3.70 7.85
N TRP A 77 -4.63 -4.36 8.29
CA TRP A 77 -4.58 -5.80 8.49
C TRP A 77 -3.83 -6.18 9.77
N ALA A 78 -4.04 -7.41 10.24
CA ALA A 78 -3.34 -7.99 11.39
C ALA A 78 -3.15 -9.50 11.22
N SER A 79 -3.77 -10.33 12.06
CA SER A 79 -3.83 -11.78 11.89
C SER A 79 -4.60 -12.18 10.64
N THR A 80 -4.38 -13.40 10.15
CA THR A 80 -5.11 -13.97 9.02
C THR A 80 -6.62 -13.77 9.16
N GLY A 81 -7.25 -13.19 8.12
CA GLY A 81 -8.67 -12.87 8.10
C GLY A 81 -9.06 -11.56 8.80
N GLN A 82 -8.15 -10.93 9.53
CA GLN A 82 -8.42 -9.64 10.20
C GLN A 82 -8.00 -8.49 9.30
N LYS A 83 -8.99 -7.83 8.74
CA LYS A 83 -8.80 -6.67 7.85
C LYS A 83 -9.89 -5.62 8.07
N ARG A 84 -9.55 -4.39 7.76
CA ARG A 84 -10.49 -3.28 7.60
C ARG A 84 -10.12 -2.51 6.33
N THR A 85 -11.00 -2.49 5.35
CA THR A 85 -10.85 -1.60 4.20
C THR A 85 -11.27 -0.21 4.65
N LEU A 86 -10.30 0.67 4.78
CA LEU A 86 -10.52 2.05 5.17
C LEU A 86 -11.01 2.87 3.99
N MET A 87 -10.35 2.69 2.84
CA MET A 87 -10.66 3.37 1.60
C MET A 87 -10.67 2.34 0.47
N PRO A 88 -11.83 2.13 -0.19
CA PRO A 88 -11.89 1.33 -1.41
C PRO A 88 -11.12 2.04 -2.53
N TRP A 89 -11.01 1.41 -3.70
CA TRP A 89 -10.36 2.03 -4.85
C TRP A 89 -10.85 3.46 -5.07
N THR A 90 -9.91 4.39 -4.98
CA THR A 90 -10.12 5.83 -5.09
C THR A 90 -9.08 6.40 -6.04
N SER A 91 -9.53 7.07 -7.10
CA SER A 91 -8.63 7.74 -8.04
C SER A 91 -8.11 9.04 -7.44
N ILE A 92 -6.83 9.30 -7.65
CA ILE A 92 -6.13 10.53 -7.26
C ILE A 92 -5.52 11.10 -8.54
N CYS A 93 -6.14 12.16 -9.06
CA CYS A 93 -5.70 12.84 -10.28
C CYS A 93 -5.19 14.27 -9.98
N GLY A 94 -5.06 14.63 -8.71
CA GLY A 94 -4.56 15.94 -8.31
C GLY A 94 -4.69 16.20 -6.81
N LEU A 95 -4.39 17.44 -6.43
CA LEU A 95 -4.30 17.85 -5.03
C LEU A 95 -5.64 17.71 -4.28
N GLU A 96 -6.77 18.01 -4.92
CA GLU A 96 -8.09 17.95 -4.28
C GLU A 96 -8.44 16.52 -3.87
N ASP A 97 -8.26 15.55 -4.78
CA ASP A 97 -8.47 14.12 -4.51
C ASP A 97 -7.55 13.63 -3.39
N ALA A 98 -6.26 14.03 -3.46
CA ALA A 98 -5.26 13.69 -2.45
C ALA A 98 -5.61 14.26 -1.07
N GLN A 99 -6.16 15.49 -1.00
CA GLN A 99 -6.63 16.09 0.25
C GLN A 99 -7.84 15.34 0.82
N GLY A 100 -8.77 14.92 -0.04
CA GLY A 100 -9.92 14.11 0.35
C GLY A 100 -9.49 12.75 0.93
N ALA A 101 -8.58 12.05 0.25
CA ALA A 101 -8.00 10.79 0.71
C ALA A 101 -7.25 10.95 2.05
N ALA A 102 -6.40 11.98 2.16
CA ALA A 102 -5.67 12.29 3.38
C ALA A 102 -6.60 12.59 4.57
N ALA A 103 -7.67 13.34 4.35
CA ALA A 103 -8.66 13.64 5.38
C ALA A 103 -9.37 12.35 5.87
N LEU A 104 -9.70 11.45 4.95
CA LEU A 104 -10.30 10.15 5.29
C LEU A 104 -9.34 9.29 6.11
N ILE A 105 -8.07 9.16 5.68
CA ILE A 105 -7.04 8.40 6.40
C ILE A 105 -6.87 8.94 7.81
N ARG A 106 -6.76 10.25 8.00
CA ARG A 106 -6.64 10.87 9.33
C ARG A 106 -7.82 10.60 10.23
N ARG A 107 -9.03 10.73 9.70
CA ARG A 107 -10.26 10.58 10.48
C ARG A 107 -10.49 9.15 10.91
N GLU A 108 -10.34 8.20 9.99
CA GLU A 108 -10.77 6.82 10.14
C GLU A 108 -9.63 5.84 10.41
N GLY A 109 -8.37 6.19 10.11
CA GLY A 109 -7.23 5.29 10.25
C GLY A 109 -6.99 4.81 11.68
N ASN A 110 -6.24 3.72 11.82
CA ASN A 110 -5.92 3.09 13.10
C ASN A 110 -5.32 4.10 14.11
N LYS A 111 -5.78 4.02 15.34
CA LYS A 111 -5.34 4.84 16.48
C LYS A 111 -4.66 4.01 17.58
N GLY A 112 -4.12 2.83 17.20
CA GLY A 112 -3.45 1.92 18.12
C GLY A 112 -4.39 1.07 18.97
N ASN A 113 -5.66 0.96 18.59
CA ASN A 113 -6.68 0.19 19.32
C ASN A 113 -7.44 -0.82 18.45
N SER A 114 -6.99 -1.06 17.25
CA SER A 114 -7.64 -1.97 16.29
C SER A 114 -7.56 -3.42 16.74
N CYS A 115 -6.50 -3.81 17.43
CA CYS A 115 -6.34 -5.14 18.01
C CYS A 115 -6.81 -5.19 19.47
N ARG A 116 -8.03 -5.69 19.70
CA ARG A 116 -8.60 -5.85 21.06
C ARG A 116 -8.16 -7.13 21.78
N ARG A 117 -7.46 -8.03 21.08
CA ARG A 117 -6.94 -9.30 21.60
C ARG A 117 -5.51 -9.48 21.05
N ARG A 118 -4.87 -10.61 21.35
CA ARG A 118 -3.57 -10.94 20.75
C ARG A 118 -3.74 -11.15 19.25
N CYS A 119 -3.37 -10.16 18.45
CA CYS A 119 -3.33 -10.23 17.00
C CYS A 119 -1.88 -10.37 16.56
N GLY A 120 -1.63 -11.37 15.72
CA GLY A 120 -0.35 -11.55 15.05
C GLY A 120 -0.17 -10.61 13.87
N THR A 121 0.96 -10.71 13.24
CA THR A 121 1.36 -9.98 12.02
C THR A 121 1.39 -10.98 10.87
N SER A 122 0.34 -11.02 10.04
CA SER A 122 0.23 -11.93 8.90
C SER A 122 0.51 -11.18 7.59
N ILE A 123 1.81 -11.00 7.27
CA ILE A 123 2.23 -10.34 6.02
C ILE A 123 1.78 -11.18 4.81
N SER A 124 1.81 -12.52 4.92
CA SER A 124 1.29 -13.40 3.86
C SER A 124 -0.17 -13.08 3.53
N PHE A 125 -1.02 -12.90 4.55
CA PHE A 125 -2.41 -12.49 4.36
C PHE A 125 -2.54 -11.09 3.76
N ALA A 126 -1.68 -10.15 4.14
CA ALA A 126 -1.66 -8.80 3.55
C ALA A 126 -1.32 -8.82 2.05
N ILE A 127 -0.37 -9.68 1.65
CA ILE A 127 -0.01 -9.88 0.24
C ILE A 127 -1.18 -10.50 -0.53
N ASP A 128 -1.79 -11.58 -0.01
CA ASP A 128 -2.93 -12.26 -0.65
C ASP A 128 -4.13 -11.31 -0.79
N LEU A 129 -4.41 -10.52 0.24
CA LEU A 129 -5.45 -9.49 0.22
C LEU A 129 -5.16 -8.40 -0.80
N GLY A 130 -3.92 -7.92 -0.86
CA GLY A 130 -3.49 -6.92 -1.83
C GLY A 130 -3.62 -7.42 -3.26
N ALA A 131 -3.19 -8.66 -3.53
CA ALA A 131 -3.34 -9.30 -4.83
C ALA A 131 -4.81 -9.44 -5.23
N LEU A 132 -5.67 -9.89 -4.31
CA LEU A 132 -7.12 -9.99 -4.55
C LEU A 132 -7.76 -8.63 -4.89
N LEU A 133 -7.35 -7.56 -4.21
CA LEU A 133 -7.84 -6.20 -4.49
C LEU A 133 -7.38 -5.73 -5.86
N LEU A 134 -6.10 -5.96 -6.21
CA LEU A 134 -5.55 -5.59 -7.52
C LEU A 134 -6.20 -6.38 -8.67
N ASP A 135 -6.52 -7.66 -8.46
CA ASP A 135 -7.26 -8.46 -9.44
C ASP A 135 -8.70 -7.98 -9.61
N GLY A 136 -9.28 -7.38 -8.57
CA GLY A 136 -10.61 -6.76 -8.61
C GLY A 136 -10.63 -5.32 -9.12
N TYR A 137 -9.49 -4.72 -9.47
CA TYR A 137 -9.45 -3.38 -10.05
C TYR A 137 -9.98 -3.43 -11.50
N VAL A 138 -11.03 -2.66 -11.80
CA VAL A 138 -11.74 -2.75 -13.09
C VAL A 138 -11.05 -1.94 -14.19
N GLY A 139 -10.29 -0.88 -13.85
CA GLY A 139 -9.56 -0.04 -14.81
C GLY A 139 -8.25 -0.68 -15.27
N HIS A 140 -7.59 -0.08 -16.26
CA HIS A 140 -6.22 -0.38 -16.62
C HIS A 140 -5.25 0.33 -15.66
N ALA A 141 -4.20 -0.34 -15.23
CA ALA A 141 -3.10 0.24 -14.46
C ALA A 141 -1.76 -0.16 -15.08
N SER A 142 -0.92 0.82 -15.40
CA SER A 142 0.43 0.57 -15.96
C SER A 142 1.32 -0.16 -14.95
N SER A 143 1.12 0.11 -13.65
CA SER A 143 1.80 -0.58 -12.55
C SER A 143 0.79 -1.08 -11.52
N ARG A 144 1.03 -2.28 -10.97
CA ARG A 144 0.21 -2.92 -9.93
C ARG A 144 1.08 -3.16 -8.70
N ILE A 145 0.78 -2.49 -7.60
CA ILE A 145 1.69 -2.40 -6.45
C ILE A 145 0.96 -2.75 -5.15
N ILE A 146 1.60 -3.60 -4.34
CA ILE A 146 1.27 -3.78 -2.92
C ILE A 146 2.35 -3.08 -2.12
N ASP A 147 1.97 -2.05 -1.37
CA ASP A 147 2.84 -1.33 -0.44
C ASP A 147 2.59 -1.81 0.99
N ILE A 148 3.52 -2.60 1.53
CA ILE A 148 3.45 -3.14 2.89
C ILE A 148 4.07 -2.13 3.87
N SER A 149 3.29 -1.67 4.86
CA SER A 149 3.78 -0.90 5.99
C SER A 149 3.63 -1.73 7.25
N ALA A 150 4.75 -2.13 7.89
CA ALA A 150 4.71 -2.99 9.07
C ALA A 150 5.88 -2.74 10.03
N ASN A 151 5.65 -3.03 11.33
CA ASN A 151 6.65 -2.90 12.39
C ASN A 151 7.22 -4.25 12.87
N GLY A 152 6.90 -5.34 12.19
CA GLY A 152 7.31 -6.69 12.59
C GLY A 152 7.44 -7.68 11.43
N THR A 153 7.97 -8.84 11.74
CA THR A 153 8.09 -9.97 10.81
C THR A 153 6.77 -10.75 10.73
N ASN A 154 6.61 -11.58 9.69
CA ASN A 154 5.47 -12.50 9.60
C ASN A 154 5.53 -13.52 10.75
N ASN A 155 4.56 -13.46 11.64
CA ASN A 155 4.46 -14.36 12.80
C ASN A 155 3.07 -15.00 12.96
N ASP A 156 2.21 -14.82 11.96
CA ASP A 156 0.86 -15.39 11.87
C ASP A 156 0.56 -15.76 10.41
N GLY A 157 -0.31 -16.71 10.20
CA GLY A 157 -0.77 -17.10 8.87
C GLY A 157 0.14 -18.10 8.16
N LEU A 158 0.10 -18.07 6.84
CA LEU A 158 0.84 -18.96 5.97
C LEU A 158 2.32 -18.52 5.82
N PRO A 159 3.21 -19.41 5.38
CA PRO A 159 4.56 -19.03 4.96
C PRO A 159 4.50 -17.95 3.84
N LEU A 160 5.41 -16.99 3.88
CA LEU A 160 5.45 -15.86 2.93
C LEU A 160 5.71 -16.26 1.48
N GLY A 161 6.58 -17.27 1.28
CA GLY A 161 7.07 -17.63 -0.05
C GLY A 161 5.96 -17.85 -1.09
N PRO A 162 4.96 -18.72 -0.82
CA PRO A 162 3.86 -18.96 -1.76
C PRO A 162 3.08 -17.70 -2.12
N SER A 163 2.63 -16.89 -1.15
CA SER A 163 1.88 -15.66 -1.37
C SER A 163 2.69 -14.65 -2.21
N ARG A 164 3.97 -14.45 -1.86
CA ARG A 164 4.90 -13.59 -2.59
C ARG A 164 5.08 -14.05 -4.04
N LEU A 165 5.37 -15.34 -4.26
CA LEU A 165 5.62 -15.89 -5.60
C LEU A 165 4.36 -15.77 -6.47
N GLN A 166 3.18 -16.03 -5.93
CA GLN A 166 1.92 -15.92 -6.66
C GLN A 166 1.65 -14.46 -7.06
N ALA A 167 1.80 -13.50 -6.17
CA ALA A 167 1.62 -12.08 -6.48
C ALA A 167 2.58 -11.61 -7.57
N VAL A 168 3.87 -11.98 -7.47
CA VAL A 168 4.88 -11.63 -8.48
C VAL A 168 4.58 -12.28 -9.83
N ALA A 169 4.16 -13.54 -9.85
CA ALA A 169 3.77 -14.24 -11.08
C ALA A 169 2.55 -13.59 -11.76
N SER A 170 1.69 -12.90 -10.99
CA SER A 170 0.58 -12.11 -11.51
C SER A 170 0.97 -10.70 -11.95
N GLY A 171 2.27 -10.38 -12.04
CA GLY A 171 2.77 -9.07 -12.47
C GLY A 171 2.65 -7.98 -11.40
N ILE A 172 2.52 -8.35 -10.12
CA ILE A 172 2.42 -7.41 -9.01
C ILE A 172 3.83 -7.16 -8.43
N THR A 173 4.14 -5.90 -8.19
CA THR A 173 5.31 -5.48 -7.43
C THR A 173 4.94 -5.32 -5.95
N ILE A 174 5.73 -5.93 -5.06
CA ILE A 174 5.56 -5.80 -3.62
C ILE A 174 6.70 -4.97 -3.08
N ASN A 175 6.39 -3.80 -2.53
CA ASN A 175 7.33 -2.94 -1.82
C ASN A 175 7.01 -2.91 -0.32
N ALA A 176 7.96 -2.46 0.48
CA ALA A 176 7.76 -2.37 1.93
C ALA A 176 8.41 -1.14 2.56
N ILE A 177 7.79 -0.65 3.63
CA ILE A 177 8.40 0.30 4.56
C ILE A 177 8.39 -0.27 5.97
N ALA A 178 9.56 -0.31 6.60
CA ALA A 178 9.69 -0.67 8.00
C ALA A 178 9.23 0.51 8.88
N VAL A 179 8.22 0.26 9.71
CA VAL A 179 7.75 1.25 10.69
C VAL A 179 8.67 1.22 11.90
N PRO A 180 9.30 2.33 12.27
CA PRO A 180 10.20 2.38 13.42
C PRO A 180 9.48 2.01 14.71
N THR A 181 10.09 1.13 15.51
CA THR A 181 9.62 0.77 16.84
C THR A 181 10.56 1.32 17.90
N PHE A 182 10.00 1.73 19.04
CA PHE A 182 10.80 2.19 20.18
C PHE A 182 11.40 1.07 21.02
N THR A 183 11.24 -0.21 20.61
CA THR A 183 11.78 -1.36 21.31
C THR A 183 13.31 -1.40 21.22
N ARG A 184 13.98 -1.25 22.36
CA ARG A 184 15.43 -1.38 22.47
C ARG A 184 15.81 -2.87 22.37
N GLY A 185 16.64 -3.22 21.39
CA GLY A 185 17.23 -4.55 21.25
C GLY A 185 18.06 -4.65 19.96
N VAL A 186 19.09 -5.49 19.95
CA VAL A 186 19.81 -5.85 18.72
C VAL A 186 18.92 -6.84 17.97
N GLN A 187 18.00 -6.30 17.18
CA GLN A 187 17.21 -7.09 16.23
C GLN A 187 17.86 -6.96 14.84
N PRO A 188 17.80 -7.99 13.99
CA PRO A 188 18.07 -7.81 12.57
C PRO A 188 17.23 -6.62 12.06
N ARG A 189 17.83 -5.80 11.22
CA ARG A 189 17.09 -4.66 10.66
C ARG A 189 15.88 -5.19 9.92
N LEU A 190 14.71 -4.61 10.18
CA LEU A 190 13.45 -5.07 9.59
C LEU A 190 13.45 -4.91 8.07
N VAL A 191 14.15 -3.91 7.56
CA VAL A 191 14.31 -3.70 6.12
C VAL A 191 15.06 -4.87 5.45
N ASP A 192 16.04 -5.47 6.11
CA ASP A 192 16.78 -6.63 5.58
C ASP A 192 15.85 -7.87 5.52
N TYR A 193 15.05 -8.09 6.57
CA TYR A 193 14.02 -9.12 6.55
C TYR A 193 13.01 -8.93 5.43
N PHE A 194 12.57 -7.69 5.18
CA PHE A 194 11.64 -7.39 4.09
C PHE A 194 12.28 -7.64 2.73
N ALA A 195 13.56 -7.29 2.56
CA ALA A 195 14.29 -7.55 1.32
C ALA A 195 14.40 -9.03 0.99
N GLU A 196 14.65 -9.85 1.99
CA GLU A 196 14.83 -11.29 1.81
C GLU A 196 13.50 -12.03 1.63
N ASN A 197 12.46 -11.64 2.40
CA ASN A 197 11.28 -12.47 2.57
C ASN A 197 9.99 -11.88 2.00
N VAL A 198 9.86 -10.54 1.91
CA VAL A 198 8.58 -9.87 1.62
C VAL A 198 8.50 -9.29 0.23
N ILE A 199 9.46 -8.42 -0.14
CA ILE A 199 9.41 -7.71 -1.41
C ILE A 199 9.65 -8.64 -2.61
N GLY A 200 9.09 -8.26 -3.76
CA GLY A 200 9.22 -9.04 -5.00
C GLY A 200 8.62 -8.32 -6.20
N GLY A 201 8.95 -8.78 -7.38
CA GLY A 201 8.55 -8.15 -8.63
C GLY A 201 9.58 -7.17 -9.17
N ALA A 202 9.34 -6.64 -10.37
CA ALA A 202 10.26 -5.76 -11.07
C ALA A 202 10.46 -4.45 -10.29
N GLY A 203 11.72 -4.09 -10.02
CA GLY A 203 12.05 -2.85 -9.33
C GLY A 203 11.65 -2.80 -7.84
N SER A 204 11.25 -3.94 -7.25
CA SER A 204 10.83 -3.99 -5.84
C SER A 204 11.93 -3.55 -4.88
N PHE A 205 11.54 -2.84 -3.83
CA PHE A 205 12.46 -2.32 -2.83
C PHE A 205 11.79 -2.23 -1.45
N ALA A 206 12.63 -2.26 -0.42
CA ALA A 206 12.23 -1.97 0.94
C ALA A 206 13.00 -0.77 1.48
N VAL A 207 12.36 0.02 2.32
CA VAL A 207 12.96 1.19 2.96
C VAL A 207 12.74 1.17 4.47
N GLU A 208 13.68 1.77 5.19
CA GLU A 208 13.59 1.97 6.62
C GLU A 208 14.03 3.39 6.96
N PRO A 209 13.19 4.20 7.64
CA PRO A 209 13.58 5.51 8.14
C PRO A 209 14.68 5.37 9.19
N VAL A 210 15.66 6.28 9.20
CA VAL A 210 16.71 6.28 10.21
C VAL A 210 16.14 6.66 11.58
N THR A 211 15.19 7.59 11.60
CA THR A 211 14.46 8.00 12.80
C THR A 211 12.96 8.08 12.52
N THR A 212 12.15 8.14 13.58
CA THR A 212 10.70 8.36 13.44
C THR A 212 10.37 9.68 12.75
N ASN A 213 11.19 10.71 12.93
CA ASN A 213 11.00 12.02 12.30
C ASN A 213 11.20 11.96 10.77
N ASP A 214 11.94 10.98 10.27
CA ASP A 214 12.20 10.82 8.85
C ASP A 214 11.07 10.06 8.13
N TYR A 215 10.15 9.43 8.88
CA TYR A 215 9.15 8.51 8.32
C TYR A 215 8.32 9.13 7.19
N VAL A 216 7.80 10.33 7.39
CA VAL A 216 6.99 11.03 6.39
C VAL A 216 7.79 11.33 5.12
N ALA A 217 9.05 11.79 5.28
CA ALA A 217 9.92 12.09 4.15
C ALA A 217 10.29 10.83 3.36
N VAL A 218 10.55 9.72 4.06
CA VAL A 218 10.82 8.41 3.45
C VAL A 218 9.60 7.90 2.69
N LEU A 219 8.41 7.99 3.29
CA LEU A 219 7.17 7.53 2.67
C LEU A 219 6.81 8.35 1.43
N ARG A 220 6.95 9.69 1.47
CA ARG A 220 6.77 10.56 0.29
C ARG A 220 7.64 10.13 -0.88
N ARG A 221 8.93 9.94 -0.60
CA ARG A 221 9.86 9.51 -1.62
C ARG A 221 9.54 8.11 -2.14
N LYS A 222 9.19 7.19 -1.25
CA LYS A 222 8.75 5.85 -1.64
C LYS A 222 7.59 5.92 -2.62
N MET A 223 6.57 6.74 -2.36
CA MET A 223 5.43 6.96 -3.27
C MET A 223 5.87 7.53 -4.63
N VAL A 224 6.78 8.50 -4.67
CA VAL A 224 7.31 9.06 -5.93
C VAL A 224 7.97 7.97 -6.77
N ILE A 225 8.74 7.07 -6.15
CA ILE A 225 9.38 5.95 -6.84
C ILE A 225 8.33 4.96 -7.38
N GLU A 226 7.32 4.65 -6.59
CA GLU A 226 6.24 3.72 -6.94
C GLU A 226 5.37 4.22 -8.08
N ILE A 227 5.19 5.52 -8.20
CA ILE A 227 4.49 6.14 -9.32
C ILE A 227 5.33 6.09 -10.63
N GLY A 228 6.59 5.63 -10.56
CA GLY A 228 7.42 5.38 -11.74
C GLY A 228 8.28 6.55 -12.19
N MET A 229 8.51 7.54 -11.33
CA MET A 229 9.21 8.77 -11.67
C MET A 229 10.70 8.81 -11.33
N ALA A 230 11.22 7.83 -10.61
CA ALA A 230 12.63 7.77 -10.22
C ALA A 230 13.14 6.34 -10.08
N ASP A 231 14.42 6.10 -10.45
CA ASP A 231 15.11 4.87 -10.08
C ASP A 231 15.37 4.89 -8.56
N PRO A 232 14.90 3.88 -7.79
CA PRO A 232 15.07 3.83 -6.34
C PRO A 232 16.55 3.91 -5.90
N TYR A 233 17.48 3.61 -6.78
CA TYR A 233 18.90 3.43 -6.45
C TYR A 233 19.84 4.54 -6.92
N GLN A 234 19.39 5.47 -7.75
CA GLN A 234 20.26 6.54 -8.26
C GLN A 234 20.58 7.66 -7.25
N ASP A 235 19.80 7.78 -6.17
CA ASP A 235 19.96 8.90 -5.22
C ASP A 235 20.12 8.44 -3.75
N SER A 236 20.58 7.21 -3.53
CA SER A 236 20.73 6.61 -2.19
C SER A 236 21.80 7.26 -1.31
N ALA A 237 22.72 8.07 -1.89
CA ALA A 237 23.90 8.57 -1.18
C ALA A 237 23.65 9.75 -0.21
N ARG A 238 22.43 10.35 -0.21
CA ARG A 238 22.14 11.59 0.57
C ARG A 238 20.88 11.53 1.44
N GLN A 239 20.40 10.33 1.86
CA GLN A 239 19.06 10.24 2.39
C GLN A 239 18.95 9.59 3.76
N PRO A 240 18.00 10.06 4.60
CA PRO A 240 17.74 9.51 5.93
C PRO A 240 17.01 8.16 5.90
N MET A 241 17.34 7.29 4.95
CA MET A 241 16.71 5.96 4.81
C MET A 241 17.72 4.90 4.41
N ALA A 242 17.45 3.68 4.85
CA ALA A 242 18.12 2.49 4.36
C ALA A 242 17.28 1.83 3.27
N PHE A 243 17.92 1.39 2.20
CA PHE A 243 17.31 0.61 1.14
C PHE A 243 17.79 -0.83 1.18
N ALA A 244 16.90 -1.76 0.85
CA ALA A 244 17.27 -3.13 0.58
C ALA A 244 16.53 -3.63 -0.68
N ARG A 245 17.21 -4.44 -1.50
CA ARG A 245 16.65 -5.09 -2.70
C ARG A 245 16.23 -6.51 -2.37
N ALA A 246 15.22 -7.03 -3.09
CA ALA A 246 15.02 -8.47 -3.11
C ALA A 246 16.32 -9.16 -3.53
N GLY A 247 16.74 -10.18 -2.80
CA GLY A 247 17.84 -11.06 -3.23
C GLY A 247 17.48 -11.63 -4.59
N LYS A 248 18.48 -11.81 -5.49
CA LYS A 248 18.25 -12.57 -6.72
C LYS A 248 17.74 -13.94 -6.31
N VAL A 249 16.55 -14.30 -6.78
CA VAL A 249 16.09 -15.69 -6.78
C VAL A 249 16.96 -16.39 -7.83
N GLU A 250 18.14 -16.85 -7.45
CA GLU A 250 18.89 -17.80 -8.26
C GLU A 250 18.11 -19.12 -8.23
N ASP A 251 17.80 -19.62 -9.42
CA ASP A 251 17.16 -20.89 -9.71
C ASP A 251 17.52 -22.01 -8.70
N GLN A 252 16.68 -22.26 -7.73
CA GLN A 252 16.69 -23.50 -6.97
C GLN A 252 15.91 -24.62 -7.70
N LEU A 253 15.89 -24.60 -9.02
CA LEU A 253 15.26 -25.64 -9.86
C LEU A 253 16.25 -26.67 -10.43
N SER A 254 17.45 -26.79 -9.90
CA SER A 254 18.42 -27.75 -10.42
C SER A 254 19.10 -28.64 -9.37
N LEU A 255 18.36 -29.25 -8.48
CA LEU A 255 18.87 -30.38 -7.67
C LEU A 255 17.74 -31.35 -7.32
N ASP A 256 17.16 -31.99 -8.33
CA ASP A 256 16.54 -33.32 -8.21
C ASP A 256 16.51 -33.96 -9.60
N ARG A 257 17.64 -34.54 -9.97
CA ARG A 257 17.75 -35.59 -10.98
C ARG A 257 18.71 -36.67 -10.48
#